data_ce90c9a0d1d617459cc454aabadd2012
#
_entry.id   ce90c9a0d1d617459cc454aabadd2012
#
_cell.length_a   1.000
_cell.length_b   1.000
_cell.length_c   1.000
_cell.angle_alpha   90.00
_cell.angle_beta   90.00
_cell.angle_gamma   90.00
#
_symmetry.space_group_name_H-M   'P 1'
#
loop_
_entity.id
_entity.type
_entity.pdbx_description
1 polymer ?
#
loop_
_entity_poly.entity_id
_entity_poly.type
_entity_poly.pdbx_seq_one_letter_code
_entity_poly.pdbx_strand_id
1 'polypeptide(L)'
;MNDPEIRSLLYPLLMGGVYIDELPTGTTRADVVHITAQFMHGYEVKGDGDTLQRVANQLRCYGEVYDFVTFIVTEKHLPKLLPLLPDWVGILVASVDGLLAHRPAGYNATVERAPIAKLLLLDEVKQFLLARGLTGVSTLQSREISHFLRTTQLVPLSSLAQYVRERLMARLPERLLLRAERKAERERLPPRRKAKTKAKAKKKVLAA
;
A
#
# COMPACT_ATOMS: atom_id res chain seq x y z
N MET A 1 7.59 -20.48 -1.77
CA MET A 1 8.02 -19.28 -2.53
C MET A 1 8.14 -18.08 -1.59
N ASN A 2 9.08 -17.20 -1.85
CA ASN A 2 9.26 -15.95 -1.10
C ASN A 2 8.66 -14.75 -1.87
N ASP A 3 8.57 -13.57 -1.20
CA ASP A 3 7.99 -12.35 -1.77
C ASP A 3 8.63 -11.94 -3.13
N PRO A 4 9.97 -11.82 -3.28
CA PRO A 4 10.58 -11.47 -4.56
C PRO A 4 10.24 -12.43 -5.72
N GLU A 5 10.17 -13.73 -5.46
CA GLU A 5 9.79 -14.74 -6.46
C GLU A 5 8.35 -14.50 -6.93
N ILE A 6 7.43 -14.29 -5.99
CA ILE A 6 6.02 -14.04 -6.31
C ILE A 6 5.84 -12.75 -7.09
N ARG A 7 6.52 -11.66 -6.69
CA ARG A 7 6.45 -10.37 -7.42
C ARG A 7 6.98 -10.50 -8.85
N SER A 8 8.01 -11.32 -9.08
CA SER A 8 8.54 -11.54 -10.42
C SER A 8 7.52 -12.19 -11.38
N LEU A 9 6.59 -13.00 -10.84
CA LEU A 9 5.47 -13.56 -11.59
C LEU A 9 4.34 -12.55 -11.83
N LEU A 10 4.19 -11.55 -10.94
CA LEU A 10 3.14 -10.53 -11.05
C LEU A 10 3.46 -9.49 -12.10
N TYR A 11 4.68 -8.93 -12.11
CA TYR A 11 5.02 -7.77 -12.95
C TYR A 11 4.68 -7.93 -14.44
N PRO A 12 4.92 -9.08 -15.09
CA PRO A 12 4.55 -9.27 -16.50
C PRO A 12 3.05 -9.18 -16.78
N LEU A 13 2.20 -9.35 -15.74
CA LEU A 13 0.75 -9.28 -15.87
C LEU A 13 0.20 -7.85 -15.72
N LEU A 14 1.00 -6.89 -15.26
CA LEU A 14 0.61 -5.50 -15.03
C LEU A 14 0.72 -4.68 -16.32
N MET A 15 -0.22 -4.92 -17.22
CA MET A 15 -0.25 -4.25 -18.53
C MET A 15 -0.97 -2.90 -18.48
N GLY A 16 -0.51 -1.94 -19.29
CA GLY A 16 -1.22 -0.67 -19.51
C GLY A 16 -1.19 0.26 -18.28
N GLY A 17 -0.04 0.81 -17.97
CA GLY A 17 0.12 1.76 -16.86
C GLY A 17 1.50 1.69 -16.23
N VAL A 18 1.57 2.01 -14.95
CA VAL A 18 2.80 1.91 -14.15
C VAL A 18 2.52 1.12 -12.87
N TYR A 19 3.56 0.59 -12.25
CA TYR A 19 3.44 0.03 -10.91
C TYR A 19 4.41 0.70 -9.92
N ILE A 20 3.99 0.74 -8.68
CA ILE A 20 4.77 1.30 -7.56
C ILE A 20 4.92 0.23 -6.49
N ASP A 21 6.15 -0.16 -6.19
CA ASP A 21 6.44 -1.03 -5.07
C ASP A 21 6.41 -0.27 -3.75
N GLU A 22 5.93 -0.95 -2.72
CA GLU A 22 6.04 -0.49 -1.36
C GLU A 22 5.41 0.91 -1.17
N LEU A 23 4.17 1.09 -1.67
CA LEU A 23 3.46 2.35 -1.52
C LEU A 23 2.86 2.47 -0.11
N PRO A 24 3.26 3.49 0.70
CA PRO A 24 2.65 3.74 1.99
C PRO A 24 1.14 3.98 1.85
N THR A 25 0.32 3.23 2.59
CA THR A 25 -1.13 3.26 2.49
C THR A 25 -1.75 3.16 3.88
N GLY A 26 -2.27 4.26 4.39
CA GLY A 26 -2.75 4.35 5.77
C GLY A 26 -1.64 4.08 6.79
N THR A 27 -1.84 3.07 7.65
CA THR A 27 -0.86 2.62 8.65
C THR A 27 -0.03 1.42 8.18
N THR A 28 -0.15 1.06 6.91
CA THR A 28 0.54 -0.05 6.28
C THR A 28 1.21 0.38 4.97
N ARG A 29 1.61 -0.58 4.16
CA ARG A 29 2.29 -0.35 2.89
C ARG A 29 1.89 -1.49 1.96
N ALA A 30 1.34 -1.15 0.80
CA ALA A 30 1.01 -2.12 -0.22
C ALA A 30 2.28 -2.61 -0.92
N ASP A 31 2.39 -3.90 -1.14
CA ASP A 31 3.58 -4.50 -1.73
C ASP A 31 3.78 -4.05 -3.17
N VAL A 32 2.72 -4.07 -3.98
CA VAL A 32 2.71 -3.54 -5.34
C VAL A 32 1.39 -2.80 -5.57
N VAL A 33 1.43 -1.64 -6.20
CA VAL A 33 0.24 -0.91 -6.65
C VAL A 33 0.34 -0.66 -8.14
N HIS A 34 -0.56 -1.25 -8.93
CA HIS A 34 -0.71 -0.99 -10.35
C HIS A 34 -1.64 0.20 -10.56
N ILE A 35 -1.18 1.18 -11.35
CA ILE A 35 -1.88 2.44 -11.60
C ILE A 35 -2.06 2.60 -13.10
N THR A 36 -3.31 2.70 -13.52
CA THR A 36 -3.70 3.07 -14.89
C THR A 36 -4.38 4.44 -14.88
N ALA A 37 -4.80 4.93 -16.05
CA ALA A 37 -5.61 6.14 -16.13
C ALA A 37 -6.97 5.98 -15.42
N GLN A 38 -7.51 4.76 -15.33
CA GLN A 38 -8.86 4.47 -14.85
C GLN A 38 -8.92 4.02 -13.40
N PHE A 39 -7.92 3.26 -12.91
CA PHE A 39 -7.97 2.64 -11.58
C PHE A 39 -6.60 2.51 -10.91
N MET A 40 -6.64 2.26 -9.60
CA MET A 40 -5.52 1.77 -8.80
C MET A 40 -5.86 0.37 -8.26
N HIS A 41 -4.96 -0.59 -8.48
CA HIS A 41 -5.08 -1.95 -7.98
C HIS A 41 -3.95 -2.25 -6.99
N GLY A 42 -4.30 -2.46 -5.74
CA GLY A 42 -3.34 -2.84 -4.69
C GLY A 42 -3.15 -4.35 -4.62
N TYR A 43 -1.90 -4.79 -4.59
CA TYR A 43 -1.52 -6.19 -4.41
C TYR A 43 -0.75 -6.37 -3.10
N GLU A 44 -1.13 -7.41 -2.36
CA GLU A 44 -0.45 -7.86 -1.14
C GLU A 44 0.08 -9.28 -1.34
N VAL A 45 1.35 -9.48 -1.07
CA VAL A 45 2.03 -10.78 -1.24
C VAL A 45 2.18 -11.48 0.11
N LYS A 46 1.90 -12.78 0.13
CA LYS A 46 2.09 -13.66 1.28
C LYS A 46 2.83 -14.93 0.85
N GLY A 47 4.15 -14.90 0.96
CA GLY A 47 5.01 -16.05 0.74
C GLY A 47 4.97 -17.05 1.91
N ASP A 48 5.66 -18.18 1.77
CA ASP A 48 5.62 -19.29 2.74
C ASP A 48 6.05 -18.91 4.16
N GLY A 49 6.95 -17.92 4.30
CA GLY A 49 7.44 -17.43 5.60
C GLY A 49 6.56 -16.39 6.27
N ASP A 50 5.53 -15.89 5.59
CA ASP A 50 4.71 -14.80 6.10
C ASP A 50 3.63 -15.26 7.09
N THR A 51 3.07 -14.28 7.82
CA THR A 51 1.93 -14.49 8.72
C THR A 51 0.73 -13.69 8.25
N LEU A 52 -0.47 -14.13 8.63
CA LEU A 52 -1.73 -13.47 8.28
C LEU A 52 -2.20 -12.43 9.33
N GLN A 53 -1.41 -12.18 10.38
CA GLN A 53 -1.80 -11.30 11.50
C GLN A 53 -2.15 -9.87 11.06
N ARG A 54 -1.50 -9.37 10.00
CA ARG A 54 -1.70 -8.00 9.49
C ARG A 54 -2.81 -7.87 8.47
N VAL A 55 -3.39 -8.98 7.99
CA VAL A 55 -4.37 -8.98 6.89
C VAL A 55 -5.55 -8.06 7.18
N ALA A 56 -6.14 -8.11 8.37
CA ALA A 56 -7.27 -7.25 8.72
C ALA A 56 -6.95 -5.75 8.62
N ASN A 57 -5.77 -5.33 9.10
CA ASN A 57 -5.34 -3.93 9.01
C ASN A 57 -4.99 -3.53 7.56
N GLN A 58 -4.34 -4.42 6.81
CA GLN A 58 -4.02 -4.21 5.40
C GLN A 58 -5.30 -4.05 4.58
N LEU A 59 -6.25 -4.97 4.75
CA LEU A 59 -7.54 -4.94 4.07
C LEU A 59 -8.30 -3.64 4.33
N ARG A 60 -8.37 -3.19 5.60
CA ARG A 60 -9.01 -1.92 5.96
C ARG A 60 -8.34 -0.74 5.26
N CYS A 61 -7.01 -0.63 5.34
CA CYS A 61 -6.28 0.49 4.72
C CYS A 61 -6.39 0.48 3.18
N TYR A 62 -6.37 -0.70 2.57
CA TYR A 62 -6.46 -0.83 1.11
C TYR A 62 -7.89 -0.58 0.61
N GLY A 63 -8.90 -1.06 1.34
CA GLY A 63 -10.31 -0.81 1.03
C GLY A 63 -10.69 0.67 1.04
N GLU A 64 -10.04 1.48 1.88
CA GLU A 64 -10.25 2.93 1.90
C GLU A 64 -9.62 3.66 0.69
N VAL A 65 -8.74 2.99 -0.11
CA VAL A 65 -7.85 3.67 -1.07
C VAL A 65 -7.90 3.13 -2.49
N TYR A 66 -7.94 1.79 -2.67
CA TYR A 66 -7.77 1.17 -3.97
C TYR A 66 -9.09 0.73 -4.58
N ASP A 67 -9.24 0.93 -5.90
CA ASP A 67 -10.41 0.50 -6.67
C ASP A 67 -10.52 -1.03 -6.74
N PHE A 68 -9.38 -1.73 -6.70
CA PHE A 68 -9.28 -3.19 -6.63
C PHE A 68 -8.18 -3.59 -5.64
N VAL A 69 -8.38 -4.71 -4.96
CA VAL A 69 -7.38 -5.30 -4.06
C VAL A 69 -7.25 -6.79 -4.36
N THR A 70 -6.03 -7.29 -4.46
CA THR A 70 -5.74 -8.71 -4.64
C THR A 70 -4.66 -9.17 -3.67
N PHE A 71 -4.93 -10.26 -2.99
CA PHE A 71 -3.91 -10.98 -2.23
C PHE A 71 -3.31 -12.08 -3.11
N ILE A 72 -1.98 -12.14 -3.14
CA ILE A 72 -1.22 -13.17 -3.83
C ILE A 72 -0.59 -14.05 -2.76
N VAL A 73 -1.00 -15.30 -2.70
CA VAL A 73 -0.62 -16.19 -1.62
C VAL A 73 -0.12 -17.53 -2.17
N THR A 74 0.73 -18.22 -1.41
CA THR A 74 1.01 -19.62 -1.68
C THR A 74 -0.15 -20.51 -1.19
N GLU A 75 -0.27 -21.72 -1.71
CA GLU A 75 -1.34 -22.68 -1.34
C GLU A 75 -1.46 -22.87 0.18
N LYS A 76 -0.33 -22.82 0.88
CA LYS A 76 -0.27 -22.92 2.35
C LYS A 76 -1.17 -21.93 3.09
N HIS A 77 -1.30 -20.72 2.55
CA HIS A 77 -2.06 -19.63 3.20
C HIS A 77 -3.52 -19.56 2.76
N LEU A 78 -3.86 -20.13 1.60
CA LEU A 78 -5.18 -20.00 1.00
C LEU A 78 -6.33 -20.40 1.93
N PRO A 79 -6.35 -21.58 2.60
CA PRO A 79 -7.48 -21.98 3.44
C PRO A 79 -7.70 -21.06 4.64
N LYS A 80 -6.64 -20.47 5.18
CA LYS A 80 -6.70 -19.57 6.33
C LYS A 80 -7.02 -18.13 5.93
N LEU A 81 -6.69 -17.73 4.70
CA LEU A 81 -6.93 -16.39 4.19
C LEU A 81 -8.36 -16.21 3.71
N LEU A 82 -8.93 -17.20 3.03
CA LEU A 82 -10.27 -17.15 2.45
C LEU A 82 -11.36 -16.60 3.39
N PRO A 83 -11.49 -17.08 4.65
CA PRO A 83 -12.51 -16.59 5.56
C PRO A 83 -12.25 -15.15 6.08
N LEU A 84 -11.07 -14.59 5.85
CA LEU A 84 -10.71 -13.24 6.30
C LEU A 84 -11.02 -12.17 5.26
N LEU A 85 -11.25 -12.57 3.99
CA LEU A 85 -11.38 -11.64 2.88
C LEU A 85 -12.84 -11.57 2.38
N PRO A 86 -13.40 -10.36 2.24
CA PRO A 86 -14.70 -10.18 1.60
C PRO A 86 -14.64 -10.56 0.10
N ASP A 87 -15.81 -10.84 -0.49
CA ASP A 87 -15.91 -11.42 -1.83
C ASP A 87 -15.38 -10.54 -2.96
N TRP A 88 -15.34 -9.22 -2.77
CA TRP A 88 -14.79 -8.29 -3.74
C TRP A 88 -13.25 -8.31 -3.81
N VAL A 89 -12.57 -8.86 -2.82
CA VAL A 89 -11.09 -8.97 -2.80
C VAL A 89 -10.66 -10.15 -3.66
N GLY A 90 -9.79 -9.89 -4.63
CA GLY A 90 -9.20 -10.91 -5.49
C GLY A 90 -8.19 -11.79 -4.76
N ILE A 91 -8.01 -13.00 -5.25
CA ILE A 91 -7.01 -13.94 -4.75
C ILE A 91 -6.31 -14.61 -5.93
N LEU A 92 -4.98 -14.49 -5.96
CA LEU A 92 -4.11 -15.25 -6.84
C LEU A 92 -3.32 -16.26 -6.00
N VAL A 93 -3.18 -17.48 -6.50
CA VAL A 93 -2.35 -18.52 -5.88
C VAL A 93 -1.04 -18.62 -6.65
N ALA A 94 0.07 -18.44 -5.93
CA ALA A 94 1.40 -18.52 -6.49
C ALA A 94 1.95 -19.96 -6.38
N SER A 95 2.43 -20.49 -7.50
CA SER A 95 3.10 -21.78 -7.61
C SER A 95 4.34 -21.66 -8.49
N VAL A 96 5.09 -22.76 -8.64
CA VAL A 96 6.24 -22.83 -9.55
C VAL A 96 5.85 -22.63 -11.01
N ASP A 97 4.59 -22.94 -11.36
CA ASP A 97 4.05 -22.83 -12.71
C ASP A 97 3.49 -21.42 -13.02
N GLY A 98 3.44 -20.52 -12.02
CA GLY A 98 2.97 -19.16 -12.19
C GLY A 98 1.90 -18.73 -11.17
N LEU A 99 1.10 -17.73 -11.55
CA LEU A 99 -0.03 -17.23 -10.76
C LEU A 99 -1.35 -17.78 -11.33
N LEU A 100 -2.09 -18.51 -10.49
CA LEU A 100 -3.42 -19.01 -10.82
C LEU A 100 -4.50 -18.15 -10.15
N ALA A 101 -5.48 -17.67 -10.93
CA ALA A 101 -6.61 -16.94 -10.38
C ALA A 101 -7.54 -17.87 -9.62
N HIS A 102 -7.63 -17.69 -8.28
CA HIS A 102 -8.59 -18.39 -7.44
C HIS A 102 -9.91 -17.61 -7.34
N ARG A 103 -9.83 -16.29 -7.21
CA ARG A 103 -10.97 -15.38 -7.21
C ARG A 103 -10.58 -14.06 -7.88
N PRO A 104 -11.31 -13.57 -8.90
CA PRO A 104 -11.06 -12.26 -9.49
C PRO A 104 -11.37 -11.15 -8.50
N ALA A 105 -10.66 -10.02 -8.59
CA ALA A 105 -11.00 -8.83 -7.83
C ALA A 105 -12.25 -8.17 -8.39
N GLY A 106 -13.21 -7.85 -7.51
CA GLY A 106 -14.35 -6.99 -7.81
C GLY A 106 -14.01 -5.51 -7.56
N TYR A 107 -14.83 -4.62 -8.12
CA TYR A 107 -14.70 -3.19 -7.87
C TYR A 107 -15.04 -2.85 -6.41
N ASN A 108 -14.19 -2.04 -5.80
CA ASN A 108 -14.35 -1.58 -4.43
C ASN A 108 -15.10 -0.25 -4.39
N ALA A 109 -16.32 -0.26 -3.88
CA ALA A 109 -17.15 0.93 -3.71
C ALA A 109 -16.88 1.72 -2.40
N THR A 110 -15.92 1.27 -1.57
CA THR A 110 -15.69 1.85 -0.22
C THR A 110 -14.50 2.83 -0.17
N VAL A 111 -13.97 3.23 -1.32
CA VAL A 111 -12.88 4.22 -1.40
C VAL A 111 -13.32 5.57 -0.84
N GLU A 112 -12.48 6.18 -0.02
CA GLU A 112 -12.78 7.42 0.68
C GLU A 112 -11.85 8.58 0.30
N ARG A 113 -12.39 9.82 0.26
CA ARG A 113 -11.65 11.03 -0.13
C ARG A 113 -10.43 11.31 0.75
N ALA A 114 -10.58 11.26 2.07
CA ALA A 114 -9.50 11.60 2.98
C ALA A 114 -8.36 10.57 2.99
N PRO A 115 -8.60 9.24 2.99
CA PRO A 115 -7.56 8.25 2.82
C PRO A 115 -6.82 8.32 1.48
N ILE A 116 -7.54 8.46 0.34
CA ILE A 116 -6.91 8.51 -0.97
C ILE A 116 -6.05 9.79 -1.14
N ALA A 117 -6.50 10.93 -0.59
CA ALA A 117 -5.74 12.18 -0.62
C ALA A 117 -4.41 12.10 0.14
N LYS A 118 -4.26 11.19 1.10
CA LYS A 118 -2.99 10.96 1.82
C LYS A 118 -1.88 10.37 0.95
N LEU A 119 -2.20 9.88 -0.23
CA LEU A 119 -1.20 9.47 -1.22
C LEU A 119 -0.54 10.67 -1.91
N LEU A 120 -1.12 11.86 -1.79
CA LEU A 120 -0.59 13.12 -2.30
C LEU A 120 0.33 13.80 -1.27
N LEU A 121 1.22 14.64 -1.77
CA LEU A 121 1.90 15.63 -0.94
C LEU A 121 0.90 16.70 -0.49
N LEU A 122 1.15 17.35 0.66
CA LEU A 122 0.25 18.37 1.18
C LEU A 122 0.00 19.50 0.18
N ASP A 123 1.06 19.95 -0.51
CA ASP A 123 0.96 21.02 -1.50
C ASP A 123 0.17 20.59 -2.74
N GLU A 124 0.26 19.32 -3.14
CA GLU A 124 -0.55 18.79 -4.25
C GLU A 124 -2.05 18.79 -3.90
N VAL A 125 -2.40 18.42 -2.66
CA VAL A 125 -3.80 18.48 -2.20
C VAL A 125 -4.29 19.93 -2.20
N LYS A 126 -3.48 20.86 -1.67
CA LYS A 126 -3.82 22.29 -1.68
C LYS A 126 -4.02 22.82 -3.09
N GLN A 127 -3.11 22.52 -4.02
CA GLN A 127 -3.24 22.92 -5.43
C GLN A 127 -4.51 22.35 -6.07
N PHE A 128 -4.83 21.09 -5.81
CA PHE A 128 -6.05 20.47 -6.30
C PHE A 128 -7.32 21.16 -5.79
N LEU A 129 -7.36 21.54 -4.51
CA LEU A 129 -8.50 22.24 -3.90
C LEU A 129 -8.63 23.68 -4.40
N LEU A 130 -7.51 24.42 -4.51
CA LEU A 130 -7.47 25.78 -5.06
C LEU A 130 -7.94 25.82 -6.52
N ALA A 131 -7.51 24.86 -7.35
CA ALA A 131 -7.93 24.75 -8.75
C ALA A 131 -9.44 24.53 -8.91
N ARG A 132 -10.15 24.14 -7.84
CA ARG A 132 -11.61 24.00 -7.78
C ARG A 132 -12.32 25.19 -7.12
N GLY A 133 -11.61 26.29 -6.93
CA GLY A 133 -12.18 27.51 -6.35
C GLY A 133 -12.37 27.49 -4.83
N LEU A 134 -11.81 26.49 -4.13
CA LEU A 134 -11.87 26.43 -2.67
C LEU A 134 -10.84 27.38 -2.07
N THR A 135 -11.29 28.45 -1.43
CA THR A 135 -10.45 29.48 -0.81
C THR A 135 -10.06 29.09 0.62
N GLY A 136 -9.00 29.71 1.16
CA GLY A 136 -8.55 29.50 2.54
C GLY A 136 -7.79 28.18 2.79
N VAL A 137 -7.64 27.32 1.77
CA VAL A 137 -6.97 26.00 1.93
C VAL A 137 -5.44 26.09 2.02
N SER A 138 -4.84 27.20 1.58
CA SER A 138 -3.38 27.39 1.57
C SER A 138 -2.75 27.37 2.97
N THR A 139 -3.47 27.83 3.98
CA THR A 139 -3.03 27.87 5.37
C THR A 139 -3.30 26.57 6.15
N LEU A 140 -4.20 25.70 5.63
CA LEU A 140 -4.62 24.49 6.32
C LEU A 140 -3.47 23.47 6.45
N GLN A 141 -3.44 22.79 7.60
CA GLN A 141 -2.56 21.67 7.84
C GLN A 141 -3.20 20.36 7.34
N SER A 142 -2.39 19.32 7.21
CA SER A 142 -2.82 18.00 6.71
C SER A 142 -4.03 17.44 7.48
N ARG A 143 -4.11 17.67 8.80
CA ARG A 143 -5.22 17.21 9.65
C ARG A 143 -6.53 17.90 9.29
N GLU A 144 -6.49 19.22 9.08
CA GLU A 144 -7.66 20.04 8.75
C GLU A 144 -8.18 19.70 7.35
N ILE A 145 -7.28 19.54 6.37
CA ILE A 145 -7.63 19.07 5.02
C ILE A 145 -8.25 17.67 5.08
N SER A 146 -7.69 16.77 5.87
CA SER A 146 -8.24 15.41 6.04
C SER A 146 -9.66 15.45 6.66
N HIS A 147 -9.89 16.32 7.63
CA HIS A 147 -11.22 16.53 8.21
C HIS A 147 -12.20 17.08 7.17
N PHE A 148 -11.81 18.13 6.45
CA PHE A 148 -12.60 18.72 5.37
C PHE A 148 -13.00 17.68 4.31
N LEU A 149 -12.05 16.89 3.83
CA LEU A 149 -12.30 15.87 2.80
C LEU A 149 -13.22 14.72 3.26
N ARG A 150 -13.34 14.47 4.56
CA ARG A 150 -14.30 13.50 5.10
C ARG A 150 -15.73 14.01 5.08
N THR A 151 -15.91 15.30 5.29
CA THR A 151 -17.24 15.89 5.49
C THR A 151 -17.79 16.58 4.23
N THR A 152 -16.91 17.02 3.32
CA THR A 152 -17.30 17.77 2.14
C THR A 152 -17.94 16.91 1.04
N GLN A 153 -18.94 17.48 0.36
CA GLN A 153 -19.47 16.96 -0.91
C GLN A 153 -18.98 17.77 -2.12
N LEU A 154 -18.23 18.87 -1.89
CA LEU A 154 -17.77 19.77 -2.95
C LEU A 154 -16.64 19.16 -3.80
N VAL A 155 -16.04 18.08 -3.34
CA VAL A 155 -14.95 17.37 -4.04
C VAL A 155 -15.44 16.00 -4.50
N PRO A 156 -15.77 15.81 -5.79
CA PRO A 156 -16.12 14.50 -6.32
C PRO A 156 -14.96 13.52 -6.13
N LEU A 157 -15.25 12.30 -5.61
CA LEU A 157 -14.23 11.28 -5.39
C LEU A 157 -13.53 10.90 -6.70
N SER A 158 -14.28 10.78 -7.80
CA SER A 158 -13.73 10.44 -9.12
C SER A 158 -12.66 11.43 -9.59
N SER A 159 -12.90 12.74 -9.41
CA SER A 159 -11.94 13.78 -9.77
C SER A 159 -10.69 13.75 -8.89
N LEU A 160 -10.86 13.49 -7.57
CA LEU A 160 -9.73 13.36 -6.65
C LEU A 160 -8.92 12.10 -6.98
N ALA A 161 -9.58 10.97 -7.21
CA ALA A 161 -8.94 9.72 -7.58
C ALA A 161 -8.14 9.83 -8.89
N GLN A 162 -8.70 10.49 -9.90
CA GLN A 162 -7.99 10.77 -11.15
C GLN A 162 -6.73 11.60 -10.88
N TYR A 163 -6.84 12.69 -10.14
CA TYR A 163 -5.70 13.55 -9.80
C TYR A 163 -4.62 12.79 -9.02
N VAL A 164 -5.02 11.94 -8.07
CA VAL A 164 -4.08 11.09 -7.32
C VAL A 164 -3.30 10.18 -8.26
N ARG A 165 -3.97 9.50 -9.20
CA ARG A 165 -3.31 8.63 -10.19
C ARG A 165 -2.30 9.40 -11.03
N GLU A 166 -2.71 10.56 -11.56
CA GLU A 166 -1.84 11.44 -12.36
C GLU A 166 -0.60 11.88 -11.59
N ARG A 167 -0.76 12.29 -10.33
CA ARG A 167 0.37 12.72 -9.48
C ARG A 167 1.30 11.58 -9.10
N LEU A 168 0.76 10.40 -8.79
CA LEU A 168 1.57 9.22 -8.49
C LEU A 168 2.40 8.78 -9.71
N MET A 169 1.79 8.76 -10.90
CA MET A 169 2.49 8.45 -12.15
C MET A 169 3.58 9.50 -12.46
N ALA A 170 3.26 10.79 -12.33
CA ALA A 170 4.21 11.87 -12.59
C ALA A 170 5.44 11.84 -11.67
N ARG A 171 5.28 11.42 -10.40
CA ARG A 171 6.37 11.33 -9.40
C ARG A 171 7.18 10.03 -9.48
N LEU A 172 6.75 9.06 -10.28
CA LEU A 172 7.40 7.75 -10.31
C LEU A 172 8.88 7.80 -10.69
N PRO A 173 9.33 8.56 -11.71
CA PRO A 173 10.75 8.64 -12.05
C PRO A 173 11.63 9.12 -10.91
N GLU A 174 11.23 10.19 -10.24
CA GLU A 174 11.95 10.73 -9.07
C GLU A 174 11.97 9.73 -7.90
N ARG A 175 10.83 9.07 -7.64
CA ARG A 175 10.73 8.02 -6.60
C ARG A 175 11.69 6.86 -6.87
N LEU A 176 11.81 6.42 -8.11
CA LEU A 176 12.72 5.33 -8.50
C LEU A 176 14.18 5.75 -8.32
N LEU A 177 14.53 6.98 -8.71
CA LEU A 177 15.87 7.53 -8.53
C LEU A 177 16.25 7.57 -7.04
N LEU A 178 15.42 8.18 -6.20
CA LEU A 178 15.64 8.27 -4.75
C LEU A 178 15.73 6.87 -4.08
N ARG A 179 14.98 5.89 -4.58
CA ARG A 179 15.05 4.51 -4.08
C ARG A 179 16.37 3.85 -4.45
N ALA A 180 16.85 4.06 -5.67
CA ALA A 180 18.14 3.55 -6.13
C ALA A 180 19.31 4.16 -5.34
N GLU A 181 19.29 5.47 -5.10
CA GLU A 181 20.28 6.18 -4.29
C GLU A 181 20.32 5.65 -2.84
N ARG A 182 19.17 5.52 -2.19
CA ARG A 182 19.08 4.97 -0.83
C ARG A 182 19.56 3.52 -0.74
N LYS A 183 19.32 2.73 -1.79
CA LYS A 183 19.83 1.35 -1.85
C LYS A 183 21.33 1.35 -1.95
N ALA A 184 21.90 2.13 -2.87
CA ALA A 184 23.35 2.26 -3.05
C ALA A 184 24.05 2.78 -1.78
N GLU A 185 23.44 3.74 -1.07
CA GLU A 185 23.96 4.25 0.21
C GLU A 185 23.97 3.15 1.29
N ARG A 186 22.89 2.36 1.40
CA ARG A 186 22.83 1.23 2.37
C ARG A 186 23.88 0.16 2.08
N GLU A 187 24.18 -0.10 0.80
CA GLU A 187 25.19 -1.08 0.40
C GLU A 187 26.62 -0.58 0.69
N ARG A 188 26.84 0.73 0.72
CA ARG A 188 28.14 1.36 1.08
C ARG A 188 28.38 1.41 2.59
N LEU A 189 27.31 1.39 3.41
CA LEU A 189 27.44 1.45 4.86
C LEU A 189 27.81 0.06 5.42
N PRO A 190 28.78 -0.03 6.36
CA PRO A 190 29.06 -1.31 7.03
C PRO A 190 27.81 -1.83 7.75
N PRO A 191 27.63 -3.15 7.82
CA PRO A 191 26.46 -3.74 8.44
C PRO A 191 26.33 -3.24 9.90
N ARG A 192 25.18 -2.65 10.23
CA ARG A 192 24.89 -2.20 11.60
C ARG A 192 25.11 -3.37 12.55
N ARG A 193 26.10 -3.26 13.45
CA ARG A 193 26.28 -4.21 14.56
C ARG A 193 24.95 -4.33 15.30
N LYS A 194 24.36 -5.53 15.29
CA LYS A 194 23.19 -5.84 16.12
C LYS A 194 23.58 -5.52 17.57
N ALA A 195 22.90 -4.55 18.19
CA ALA A 195 23.09 -4.28 19.60
C ALA A 195 22.85 -5.58 20.35
N LYS A 196 23.87 -6.08 21.09
CA LYS A 196 23.73 -7.24 21.97
C LYS A 196 22.63 -6.88 22.96
N THR A 197 21.49 -7.53 22.87
CA THR A 197 20.43 -7.49 23.88
C THR A 197 21.08 -7.92 25.19
N LYS A 198 21.24 -6.99 26.14
CA LYS A 198 21.67 -7.30 27.50
C LYS A 198 20.68 -8.29 28.07
N ALA A 199 21.11 -9.54 28.20
CA ALA A 199 20.37 -10.56 28.93
C ALA A 199 20.12 -10.00 30.36
N LYS A 200 18.85 -9.83 30.75
CA LYS A 200 18.45 -9.54 32.13
C LYS A 200 18.92 -10.69 32.98
N ALA A 201 19.98 -10.47 33.74
CA ALA A 201 20.39 -11.36 34.82
C ALA A 201 19.23 -11.46 35.81
N LYS A 202 18.58 -12.61 35.88
CA LYS A 202 17.63 -12.95 36.97
C LYS A 202 18.40 -12.98 38.29
N LYS A 203 18.23 -11.94 39.09
CA LYS A 203 18.61 -11.98 40.50
C LYS A 203 17.73 -13.00 41.19
N LYS A 204 18.32 -14.17 41.51
CA LYS A 204 17.76 -15.14 42.41
C LYS A 204 17.92 -14.56 43.81
N VAL A 205 16.85 -14.07 44.44
CA VAL A 205 16.80 -13.76 45.85
C VAL A 205 16.49 -15.07 46.55
N LEU A 206 17.47 -15.65 47.23
CA LEU A 206 17.25 -16.68 48.26
C LEU A 206 16.67 -15.95 49.49
N ALA A 207 15.48 -16.35 49.91
CA ALA A 207 14.95 -16.05 51.22
C ALA A 207 15.53 -17.04 52.22
N ALA A 208 16.14 -16.52 53.29
CA ALA A 208 16.39 -17.22 54.52
C ALA A 208 15.12 -17.14 55.39
#